data_76a2c4b32a6a426ae3e434b19c4b585f
#
_entry.id   76a2c4b32a6a426ae3e434b19c4b585f
#
_cell.length_a   1.000
_cell.length_b   1.000
_cell.length_c   1.000
_cell.angle_alpha   90.00
_cell.angle_beta   90.00
_cell.angle_gamma   90.00
#
_symmetry.space_group_name_H-M   'P 1'
#
loop_
_entity.id
_entity.type
_entity.pdbx_description
1 polymer ?
#
loop_
_entity_poly.entity_id
_entity_poly.type
_entity_poly.pdbx_seq_one_letter_code
_entity_poly.pdbx_strand_id
1 'polypeptide(L)'
;MSKSDGEPPTETINVETERVQVKWYRSTLYNATVLGLCSFAAPGLWGAMNSLGAGGAQKPYLVNTGNSLTFCLMIVSCWFTSSIVKYIGIKGALVVGTVGFAPYSAGLYLNVRYGVEWLVIFGAACCGISAGIFWASEAAIGVSYPEPRNRGRLVAYWLSYTRLGQILGGAINLGLNADRREAGKVSYNVYLIFIVLQALGPFAALLLNRPSQVQRHDGKPVDLSIFDNPWAEFKATTRTFLKKKDLLLLILWIGQAFYSEAVFFSYIALYFSVRARALGSFLSGIVAVIAGWILGIWLDQHHLPLKTRARWAFGTIMTLQGAWWLWLTINAT
;
A
#
# COMPACT_ATOMS: atom_id res chain seq x y z
N MET A 1 34.27 -48.36 44.41
CA MET A 1 33.15 -48.65 43.45
C MET A 1 32.55 -47.34 43.04
N SER A 2 33.05 -46.78 41.94
CA SER A 2 32.57 -45.50 41.36
C SER A 2 31.63 -45.88 40.23
N LYS A 3 30.37 -45.47 40.33
CA LYS A 3 29.38 -45.50 39.24
C LYS A 3 29.61 -44.29 38.35
N SER A 4 30.01 -44.50 37.12
CA SER A 4 29.99 -43.53 36.07
C SER A 4 28.57 -43.48 35.48
N ASP A 5 27.85 -42.39 35.77
CA ASP A 5 26.60 -42.10 35.09
C ASP A 5 26.93 -41.57 33.68
N GLY A 6 26.67 -42.42 32.69
CA GLY A 6 26.78 -42.04 31.28
C GLY A 6 25.59 -41.13 30.88
N GLU A 7 25.87 -39.89 30.51
CA GLU A 7 24.93 -39.05 29.80
C GLU A 7 24.56 -39.71 28.45
N PRO A 8 23.26 -39.72 28.09
CA PRO A 8 22.86 -40.20 26.77
C PRO A 8 23.37 -39.23 25.69
N PRO A 9 23.79 -39.73 24.52
CA PRO A 9 24.27 -38.88 23.43
C PRO A 9 23.15 -37.98 22.95
N THR A 10 23.40 -36.67 22.96
CA THR A 10 22.54 -35.66 22.37
C THR A 10 22.55 -35.90 20.85
N GLU A 11 21.55 -36.60 20.34
CA GLU A 11 21.29 -36.67 18.91
C GLU A 11 20.99 -35.24 18.42
N THR A 12 21.97 -34.63 17.80
CA THR A 12 21.78 -33.46 16.97
C THR A 12 20.95 -33.89 15.77
N ILE A 13 19.62 -33.71 15.86
CA ILE A 13 18.72 -33.87 14.72
C ILE A 13 19.10 -32.77 13.73
N ASN A 14 19.97 -33.12 12.79
CA ASN A 14 20.16 -32.34 11.56
C ASN A 14 18.85 -32.43 10.77
N VAL A 15 17.89 -31.55 11.05
CA VAL A 15 16.75 -31.29 10.16
C VAL A 15 17.33 -30.59 8.94
N GLU A 16 17.91 -31.33 8.02
CA GLU A 16 18.05 -30.88 6.63
C GLU A 16 16.62 -30.62 6.14
N THR A 17 16.25 -29.36 6.14
CA THR A 17 15.01 -28.91 5.51
C THR A 17 15.15 -29.21 4.03
N GLU A 18 14.59 -30.33 3.58
CA GLU A 18 14.46 -30.67 2.17
C GLU A 18 13.85 -29.46 1.46
N ARG A 19 14.64 -28.80 0.62
CA ARG A 19 14.17 -27.65 -0.14
C ARG A 19 13.14 -28.17 -1.15
N VAL A 20 11.87 -27.92 -0.86
CA VAL A 20 10.77 -28.27 -1.75
C VAL A 20 10.98 -27.55 -3.09
N GLN A 21 10.94 -28.29 -4.21
CA GLN A 21 10.98 -27.68 -5.54
C GLN A 21 9.72 -26.86 -5.79
N VAL A 22 9.90 -25.54 -5.78
CA VAL A 22 8.81 -24.56 -5.96
C VAL A 22 8.67 -24.22 -7.44
N LYS A 23 7.47 -24.38 -7.99
CA LYS A 23 7.16 -23.93 -9.36
C LYS A 23 7.17 -22.38 -9.37
N TRP A 24 7.89 -21.76 -10.31
CA TRP A 24 8.11 -20.32 -10.36
C TRP A 24 6.79 -19.51 -10.29
N TYR A 25 5.73 -19.94 -11.00
CA TYR A 25 4.42 -19.29 -11.04
C TYR A 25 3.55 -19.53 -9.79
N ARG A 26 4.01 -20.36 -8.84
CA ARG A 26 3.39 -20.57 -7.52
C ARG A 26 4.24 -20.04 -6.38
N SER A 27 5.40 -19.48 -6.69
CA SER A 27 6.34 -18.97 -5.69
C SER A 27 5.78 -17.74 -4.96
N THR A 28 6.30 -17.48 -3.78
CA THR A 28 5.99 -16.28 -2.99
C THR A 28 6.40 -15.01 -3.72
N LEU A 29 7.53 -15.03 -4.46
CA LEU A 29 7.99 -13.92 -5.27
C LEU A 29 7.03 -13.61 -6.45
N TYR A 30 6.54 -14.63 -7.16
CA TYR A 30 5.55 -14.44 -8.22
C TYR A 30 4.29 -13.76 -7.69
N ASN A 31 3.75 -14.25 -6.57
CA ASN A 31 2.56 -13.66 -5.96
C ASN A 31 2.81 -12.24 -5.42
N ALA A 32 4.01 -11.95 -4.89
CA ALA A 32 4.41 -10.59 -4.50
C ALA A 32 4.52 -9.66 -5.73
N THR A 33 4.98 -10.16 -6.89
CA THR A 33 5.01 -9.39 -8.15
C THR A 33 3.60 -9.09 -8.64
N VAL A 34 2.69 -10.07 -8.63
CA VAL A 34 1.28 -9.87 -9.00
C VAL A 34 0.63 -8.84 -8.08
N LEU A 35 0.84 -8.97 -6.77
CA LEU A 35 0.35 -8.01 -5.78
C LEU A 35 0.92 -6.62 -6.04
N GLY A 36 2.21 -6.52 -6.34
CA GLY A 36 2.87 -5.28 -6.72
C GLY A 36 2.27 -4.64 -7.97
N LEU A 37 1.97 -5.41 -9.02
CA LEU A 37 1.31 -4.90 -10.23
C LEU A 37 -0.09 -4.35 -9.92
N CYS A 38 -0.84 -4.99 -9.03
CA CYS A 38 -2.12 -4.46 -8.55
C CYS A 38 -1.92 -3.15 -7.77
N SER A 39 -0.92 -3.09 -6.90
CA SER A 39 -0.57 -1.90 -6.12
C SER A 39 -0.09 -0.75 -7.00
N PHE A 40 0.65 -1.05 -8.06
CA PHE A 40 1.03 -0.08 -9.09
C PHE A 40 -0.19 0.52 -9.80
N ALA A 41 -1.05 -0.36 -10.33
CA ALA A 41 -2.20 0.04 -11.16
C ALA A 41 -3.29 0.76 -10.36
N ALA A 42 -3.53 0.39 -9.11
CA ALA A 42 -4.60 0.92 -8.28
C ALA A 42 -4.08 2.06 -7.36
N PRO A 43 -3.58 1.82 -6.13
CA PRO A 43 -3.17 2.92 -5.24
C PRO A 43 -1.94 3.69 -5.74
N GLY A 44 -1.03 3.08 -6.52
CA GLY A 44 0.15 3.75 -7.02
C GLY A 44 -0.19 4.91 -7.95
N LEU A 45 -1.02 4.69 -8.97
CA LEU A 45 -1.47 5.72 -9.90
C LEU A 45 -2.44 6.69 -9.24
N TRP A 46 -3.26 6.24 -8.28
CA TRP A 46 -4.08 7.13 -7.46
C TRP A 46 -3.22 8.10 -6.64
N GLY A 47 -2.14 7.59 -6.03
CA GLY A 47 -1.16 8.40 -5.33
C GLY A 47 -0.47 9.43 -6.24
N ALA A 48 -0.17 9.05 -7.50
CA ALA A 48 0.36 9.97 -8.49
C ALA A 48 -0.61 11.12 -8.80
N MET A 49 -1.91 10.85 -8.93
CA MET A 49 -2.91 11.90 -9.14
C MET A 49 -3.01 12.85 -7.94
N ASN A 50 -2.99 12.31 -6.71
CA ASN A 50 -3.04 13.15 -5.51
C ASN A 50 -1.77 13.98 -5.33
N SER A 51 -0.59 13.45 -5.66
CA SER A 51 0.68 14.18 -5.58
C SER A 51 0.79 15.35 -6.57
N LEU A 52 -0.06 15.38 -7.61
CA LEU A 52 -0.19 16.54 -8.50
C LEU A 52 -0.92 17.73 -7.83
N GLY A 53 -1.41 17.53 -6.64
CA GLY A 53 -2.22 18.47 -5.89
C GLY A 53 -3.66 18.48 -6.37
N ALA A 54 -4.58 18.17 -5.46
CA ALA A 54 -6.02 18.15 -5.74
C ALA A 54 -6.40 17.36 -7.02
N GLY A 55 -5.70 16.26 -7.31
CA GLY A 55 -5.90 15.48 -8.53
C GLY A 55 -5.66 16.25 -9.83
N GLY A 56 -4.96 17.39 -9.78
CA GLY A 56 -4.82 18.31 -10.90
C GLY A 56 -6.10 19.07 -11.26
N ALA A 57 -7.17 18.91 -10.47
CA ALA A 57 -8.46 19.59 -10.67
C ALA A 57 -8.44 21.03 -10.14
N GLN A 58 -9.44 21.82 -10.52
CA GLN A 58 -9.43 23.26 -10.30
C GLN A 58 -10.28 23.73 -9.14
N LYS A 59 -11.16 22.85 -8.66
CA LYS A 59 -12.04 23.16 -7.52
C LYS A 59 -11.58 22.37 -6.30
N PRO A 60 -10.80 22.98 -5.40
CA PRO A 60 -10.31 22.30 -4.19
C PRO A 60 -11.43 21.67 -3.37
N TYR A 61 -12.60 22.32 -3.33
CA TYR A 61 -13.77 21.80 -2.63
C TYR A 61 -14.21 20.43 -3.17
N LEU A 62 -14.33 20.30 -4.50
CA LEU A 62 -14.78 19.05 -5.13
C LEU A 62 -13.82 17.89 -4.85
N VAL A 63 -12.53 18.15 -4.92
CA VAL A 63 -11.50 17.13 -4.68
C VAL A 63 -11.43 16.75 -3.20
N ASN A 64 -11.50 17.73 -2.30
CA ASN A 64 -11.51 17.47 -0.88
C ASN A 64 -12.77 16.68 -0.45
N THR A 65 -13.92 17.00 -1.02
CA THR A 65 -15.16 16.24 -0.83
C THR A 65 -15.00 14.80 -1.34
N GLY A 66 -14.46 14.63 -2.55
CA GLY A 66 -14.17 13.31 -3.13
C GLY A 66 -13.19 12.50 -2.26
N ASN A 67 -12.10 13.11 -1.82
CA ASN A 67 -11.13 12.44 -0.94
C ASN A 67 -11.75 12.06 0.41
N SER A 68 -12.54 12.95 1.03
CA SER A 68 -13.23 12.64 2.29
C SER A 68 -14.20 11.47 2.12
N LEU A 69 -14.97 11.43 1.03
CA LEU A 69 -15.86 10.33 0.71
C LEU A 69 -15.09 9.03 0.48
N THR A 70 -13.97 9.10 -0.26
CA THR A 70 -13.09 7.94 -0.50
C THR A 70 -12.60 7.36 0.83
N PHE A 71 -12.07 8.18 1.74
CA PHE A 71 -11.57 7.70 3.02
C PHE A 71 -12.66 7.18 3.94
N CYS A 72 -13.82 7.84 4.00
CA CYS A 72 -14.97 7.34 4.79
C CYS A 72 -15.43 5.96 4.32
N LEU A 73 -15.62 5.78 3.01
CA LEU A 73 -16.04 4.50 2.45
C LEU A 73 -14.95 3.44 2.54
N MET A 74 -13.67 3.84 2.45
CA MET A 74 -12.54 2.95 2.64
C MET A 74 -12.50 2.36 4.06
N ILE A 75 -12.76 3.17 5.10
CA ILE A 75 -12.85 2.69 6.49
C ILE A 75 -13.94 1.62 6.61
N VAL A 76 -15.13 1.92 6.11
CA VAL A 76 -16.26 0.98 6.15
C VAL A 76 -15.94 -0.31 5.39
N SER A 77 -15.41 -0.21 4.19
CA SER A 77 -15.07 -1.37 3.35
C SER A 77 -13.97 -2.22 3.95
N CYS A 78 -12.92 -1.61 4.53
CA CYS A 78 -11.87 -2.33 5.26
C CYS A 78 -12.44 -3.21 6.36
N TRP A 79 -13.42 -2.69 7.10
CA TRP A 79 -14.03 -3.41 8.22
C TRP A 79 -14.77 -4.68 7.78
N PHE A 80 -15.39 -4.63 6.59
CA PHE A 80 -16.13 -5.76 6.03
C PHE A 80 -15.31 -6.68 5.13
N THR A 81 -14.05 -6.34 4.84
CA THR A 81 -13.23 -7.08 3.85
C THR A 81 -13.04 -8.54 4.23
N SER A 82 -12.78 -8.88 5.50
CA SER A 82 -12.62 -10.28 5.92
C SER A 82 -13.88 -11.10 5.61
N SER A 83 -15.07 -10.51 5.86
CA SER A 83 -16.34 -11.13 5.51
C SER A 83 -16.52 -11.30 4.00
N ILE A 84 -16.12 -10.31 3.20
CA ILE A 84 -16.15 -10.38 1.74
C ILE A 84 -15.22 -11.47 1.23
N VAL A 85 -13.99 -11.55 1.78
CA VAL A 85 -13.00 -12.57 1.41
C VAL A 85 -13.51 -14.00 1.66
N LYS A 86 -14.32 -14.20 2.70
CA LYS A 86 -14.94 -15.50 2.98
C LYS A 86 -15.84 -15.97 1.83
N TYR A 87 -16.60 -15.05 1.21
CA TYR A 87 -17.55 -15.41 0.13
C TYR A 87 -16.88 -15.52 -1.24
N ILE A 88 -16.04 -14.57 -1.61
CA ILE A 88 -15.45 -14.50 -2.97
C ILE A 88 -13.98 -14.94 -3.04
N GLY A 89 -13.39 -15.28 -1.88
CA GLY A 89 -11.97 -15.60 -1.76
C GLY A 89 -11.07 -14.37 -1.84
N ILE A 90 -9.82 -14.51 -1.36
CA ILE A 90 -8.85 -13.40 -1.33
C ILE A 90 -8.50 -12.88 -2.74
N LYS A 91 -8.45 -13.77 -3.74
CA LYS A 91 -8.24 -13.40 -5.14
C LYS A 91 -9.39 -12.56 -5.68
N GLY A 92 -10.64 -12.98 -5.43
CA GLY A 92 -11.83 -12.23 -5.81
C GLY A 92 -11.90 -10.86 -5.13
N ALA A 93 -11.56 -10.80 -3.84
CA ALA A 93 -11.49 -9.55 -3.12
C ALA A 93 -10.44 -8.59 -3.71
N LEU A 94 -9.27 -9.09 -4.10
CA LEU A 94 -8.26 -8.27 -4.76
C LEU A 94 -8.74 -7.73 -6.12
N VAL A 95 -9.46 -8.54 -6.92
CA VAL A 95 -10.07 -8.09 -8.18
C VAL A 95 -11.05 -6.95 -7.93
N VAL A 96 -12.02 -7.14 -7.02
CA VAL A 96 -12.99 -6.08 -6.65
C VAL A 96 -12.29 -4.85 -6.08
N GLY A 97 -11.22 -5.07 -5.30
CA GLY A 97 -10.41 -4.02 -4.72
C GLY A 97 -9.68 -3.14 -5.75
N THR A 98 -9.48 -3.61 -6.97
CA THR A 98 -8.80 -2.82 -8.03
C THR A 98 -9.77 -2.13 -8.99
N VAL A 99 -11.03 -2.57 -9.09
CA VAL A 99 -11.99 -2.07 -10.10
C VAL A 99 -12.34 -0.58 -9.93
N GLY A 100 -12.52 -0.09 -8.72
CA GLY A 100 -13.06 1.26 -8.46
C GLY A 100 -12.10 2.41 -8.72
N PHE A 101 -10.83 2.15 -8.97
CA PHE A 101 -9.85 3.21 -9.24
C PHE A 101 -10.00 3.83 -10.63
N ALA A 102 -10.28 3.03 -11.66
CA ALA A 102 -10.50 3.52 -13.01
C ALA A 102 -11.73 4.48 -13.14
N PRO A 103 -12.89 4.21 -12.54
CA PRO A 103 -14.01 5.17 -12.48
C PRO A 103 -13.64 6.51 -11.84
N TYR A 104 -12.80 6.52 -10.83
CA TYR A 104 -12.32 7.77 -10.22
C TYR A 104 -11.52 8.62 -11.20
N SER A 105 -10.55 8.01 -11.89
CA SER A 105 -9.77 8.70 -12.92
C SER A 105 -10.63 9.16 -14.10
N ALA A 106 -11.65 8.38 -14.49
CA ALA A 106 -12.61 8.77 -15.51
C ALA A 106 -13.45 9.98 -15.07
N GLY A 107 -13.86 10.03 -13.80
CA GLY A 107 -14.54 11.19 -13.22
C GLY A 107 -13.69 12.45 -13.28
N LEU A 108 -12.41 12.37 -12.91
CA LEU A 108 -11.48 13.49 -13.00
C LEU A 108 -11.26 13.94 -14.46
N TYR A 109 -11.11 13.00 -15.39
CA TYR A 109 -11.00 13.32 -16.82
C TYR A 109 -12.20 14.10 -17.32
N LEU A 110 -13.42 13.62 -17.06
CA LEU A 110 -14.66 14.27 -17.51
C LEU A 110 -14.89 15.62 -16.81
N ASN A 111 -14.46 15.76 -15.58
CA ASN A 111 -14.51 17.05 -14.88
C ASN A 111 -13.55 18.07 -15.52
N VAL A 112 -12.31 17.67 -15.81
CA VAL A 112 -11.32 18.57 -16.41
C VAL A 112 -11.72 19.00 -17.83
N ARG A 113 -12.30 18.06 -18.61
CA ARG A 113 -12.63 18.30 -20.03
C ARG A 113 -14.00 18.92 -20.23
N TYR A 114 -15.01 18.46 -19.48
CA TYR A 114 -16.42 18.80 -19.71
C TYR A 114 -17.11 19.48 -18.52
N GLY A 115 -16.42 19.63 -17.38
CA GLY A 115 -16.97 20.25 -16.17
C GLY A 115 -17.96 19.38 -15.39
N VAL A 116 -18.02 18.07 -15.65
CA VAL A 116 -18.96 17.13 -14.99
C VAL A 116 -18.49 16.86 -13.56
N GLU A 117 -19.21 17.32 -12.55
CA GLU A 117 -18.81 17.21 -11.13
C GLU A 117 -19.32 15.92 -10.46
N TRP A 118 -20.56 15.51 -10.74
CA TRP A 118 -21.16 14.36 -10.07
C TRP A 118 -20.38 13.05 -10.27
N LEU A 119 -19.72 12.90 -11.43
CA LEU A 119 -18.97 11.71 -11.75
C LEU A 119 -17.66 11.61 -10.95
N VAL A 120 -17.09 12.74 -10.51
CA VAL A 120 -15.96 12.75 -9.56
C VAL A 120 -16.39 12.15 -8.22
N ILE A 121 -17.57 12.56 -7.74
CA ILE A 121 -18.11 12.06 -6.47
C ILE A 121 -18.46 10.57 -6.56
N PHE A 122 -19.11 10.16 -7.65
CA PHE A 122 -19.41 8.76 -7.92
C PHE A 122 -18.13 7.91 -8.02
N GLY A 123 -17.14 8.39 -8.78
CA GLY A 123 -15.84 7.73 -8.91
C GLY A 123 -15.09 7.65 -7.58
N ALA A 124 -15.17 8.70 -6.75
CA ALA A 124 -14.61 8.71 -5.41
C ALA A 124 -15.27 7.66 -4.50
N ALA A 125 -16.58 7.48 -4.59
CA ALA A 125 -17.30 6.43 -3.86
C ALA A 125 -16.86 5.04 -4.30
N CYS A 126 -16.79 4.78 -5.62
CA CYS A 126 -16.27 3.52 -6.16
C CYS A 126 -14.84 3.25 -5.71
N CYS A 127 -13.98 4.28 -5.78
CA CYS A 127 -12.60 4.21 -5.34
C CYS A 127 -12.51 3.88 -3.84
N GLY A 128 -13.30 4.52 -2.98
CA GLY A 128 -13.29 4.28 -1.54
C GLY A 128 -13.66 2.85 -1.17
N ILE A 129 -14.73 2.33 -1.76
CA ILE A 129 -15.15 0.93 -1.54
C ILE A 129 -14.05 -0.03 -1.99
N SER A 130 -13.54 0.14 -3.20
CA SER A 130 -12.48 -0.70 -3.74
C SER A 130 -11.18 -0.58 -2.96
N ALA A 131 -10.77 0.62 -2.58
CA ALA A 131 -9.54 0.86 -1.83
C ALA A 131 -9.57 0.16 -0.45
N GLY A 132 -10.70 0.18 0.26
CA GLY A 132 -10.80 -0.52 1.53
C GLY A 132 -10.64 -2.04 1.39
N ILE A 133 -11.31 -2.63 0.40
CA ILE A 133 -11.17 -4.06 0.09
C ILE A 133 -9.74 -4.37 -0.35
N PHE A 134 -9.15 -3.50 -1.18
CA PHE A 134 -7.79 -3.65 -1.68
C PHE A 134 -6.76 -3.67 -0.55
N TRP A 135 -6.70 -2.62 0.27
CA TRP A 135 -5.69 -2.47 1.32
C TRP A 135 -5.74 -3.59 2.37
N ALA A 136 -6.95 -4.02 2.77
CA ALA A 136 -7.10 -5.13 3.71
C ALA A 136 -6.67 -6.47 3.09
N SER A 137 -7.05 -6.72 1.82
CA SER A 137 -6.65 -7.94 1.10
C SER A 137 -5.15 -7.97 0.81
N GLU A 138 -4.59 -6.85 0.38
CA GLU A 138 -3.16 -6.67 0.11
C GLU A 138 -2.32 -6.93 1.37
N ALA A 139 -2.72 -6.35 2.50
CA ALA A 139 -2.04 -6.58 3.78
C ALA A 139 -2.10 -8.06 4.20
N ALA A 140 -3.26 -8.71 4.06
CA ALA A 140 -3.41 -10.13 4.36
C ALA A 140 -2.51 -11.00 3.48
N ILE A 141 -2.43 -10.74 2.17
CA ILE A 141 -1.56 -11.46 1.23
C ILE A 141 -0.09 -11.16 1.55
N GLY A 142 0.27 -9.89 1.71
CA GLY A 142 1.64 -9.43 1.93
C GLY A 142 2.26 -9.96 3.23
N VAL A 143 1.45 -10.27 4.25
CA VAL A 143 1.90 -10.83 5.51
C VAL A 143 1.84 -12.36 5.52
N SER A 144 0.83 -12.97 4.91
CA SER A 144 0.58 -14.42 5.01
C SER A 144 1.30 -15.24 3.94
N TYR A 145 1.51 -14.72 2.73
CA TYR A 145 2.16 -15.46 1.65
C TYR A 145 3.68 -15.59 1.83
N PRO A 146 4.43 -14.53 2.24
CA PRO A 146 5.87 -14.63 2.43
C PRO A 146 6.27 -15.55 3.58
N GLU A 147 7.43 -16.13 3.42
CA GLU A 147 8.10 -16.84 4.52
C GLU A 147 8.50 -15.82 5.63
N PRO A 148 8.40 -16.20 6.93
CA PRO A 148 8.73 -15.30 8.02
C PRO A 148 10.13 -14.67 7.92
N ARG A 149 11.09 -15.43 7.36
CA ARG A 149 12.50 -15.02 7.23
C ARG A 149 12.69 -13.87 6.22
N ASN A 150 11.89 -13.83 5.15
CA ASN A 150 12.06 -12.88 4.04
C ASN A 150 10.91 -11.87 3.96
N ARG A 151 10.07 -11.80 5.00
CA ARG A 151 8.85 -10.99 5.00
C ARG A 151 9.13 -9.50 4.79
N GLY A 152 10.14 -8.95 5.46
CA GLY A 152 10.49 -7.53 5.34
C GLY A 152 10.91 -7.16 3.92
N ARG A 153 11.75 -7.95 3.29
CA ARG A 153 12.20 -7.74 1.90
C ARG A 153 11.07 -7.86 0.90
N LEU A 154 10.20 -8.88 1.05
CA LEU A 154 9.06 -9.06 0.16
C LEU A 154 8.02 -7.96 0.32
N VAL A 155 7.80 -7.45 1.54
CA VAL A 155 6.97 -6.27 1.79
C VAL A 155 7.57 -5.05 1.11
N ALA A 156 8.87 -4.78 1.26
CA ALA A 156 9.55 -3.69 0.56
C ALA A 156 9.45 -3.83 -0.97
N TYR A 157 9.58 -5.06 -1.48
CA TYR A 157 9.49 -5.37 -2.90
C TYR A 157 8.12 -5.00 -3.49
N TRP A 158 7.01 -5.52 -2.95
CA TRP A 158 5.70 -5.22 -3.53
C TRP A 158 5.24 -3.78 -3.26
N LEU A 159 5.60 -3.17 -2.11
CA LEU A 159 5.35 -1.75 -1.86
C LEU A 159 6.13 -0.82 -2.81
N SER A 160 7.28 -1.25 -3.31
CA SER A 160 8.03 -0.51 -4.33
C SER A 160 7.21 -0.28 -5.59
N TYR A 161 6.32 -1.20 -5.97
CA TYR A 161 5.43 -1.03 -7.12
C TYR A 161 4.41 0.08 -6.92
N THR A 162 3.90 0.27 -5.71
CA THR A 162 3.04 1.42 -5.38
C THR A 162 3.78 2.73 -5.65
N ARG A 163 5.05 2.81 -5.23
CA ARG A 163 5.90 3.98 -5.47
C ARG A 163 6.32 4.12 -6.93
N LEU A 164 6.50 3.03 -7.65
CA LEU A 164 6.72 3.06 -9.11
C LEU A 164 5.53 3.67 -9.84
N GLY A 165 4.29 3.41 -9.41
CA GLY A 165 3.10 4.08 -9.92
C GLY A 165 3.17 5.59 -9.73
N GLN A 166 3.59 6.06 -8.58
CA GLN A 166 3.80 7.48 -8.29
C GLN A 166 4.94 8.08 -9.12
N ILE A 167 6.06 7.39 -9.26
CA ILE A 167 7.21 7.80 -10.07
C ILE A 167 6.82 7.92 -11.54
N LEU A 168 6.17 6.89 -12.10
CA LEU A 168 5.72 6.90 -13.49
C LEU A 168 4.70 8.01 -13.75
N GLY A 169 3.72 8.16 -12.85
CA GLY A 169 2.74 9.23 -12.93
C GLY A 169 3.38 10.61 -12.87
N GLY A 170 4.36 10.81 -12.00
CA GLY A 170 5.16 12.03 -11.93
C GLY A 170 5.94 12.29 -13.22
N ALA A 171 6.58 11.25 -13.80
CA ALA A 171 7.32 11.35 -15.05
C ALA A 171 6.40 11.68 -16.25
N ILE A 172 5.24 11.01 -16.37
CA ILE A 172 4.23 11.29 -17.41
C ILE A 172 3.75 12.74 -17.28
N ASN A 173 3.44 13.17 -16.06
CA ASN A 173 2.99 14.52 -15.83
C ASN A 173 4.08 15.55 -16.16
N LEU A 174 5.32 15.28 -15.78
CA LEU A 174 6.45 16.15 -16.11
C LEU A 174 6.63 16.26 -17.62
N GLY A 175 6.58 15.16 -18.37
CA GLY A 175 6.71 15.16 -19.83
C GLY A 175 5.58 15.91 -20.53
N LEU A 176 4.33 15.73 -20.09
CA LEU A 176 3.15 16.36 -20.71
C LEU A 176 2.92 17.83 -20.30
N ASN A 177 3.58 18.29 -19.24
CA ASN A 177 3.42 19.64 -18.70
C ASN A 177 4.76 20.35 -18.45
N ALA A 178 5.82 19.94 -19.13
CA ALA A 178 7.19 20.50 -18.95
C ALA A 178 7.24 22.02 -19.16
N ASP A 179 6.44 22.53 -20.09
CA ASP A 179 6.38 23.96 -20.45
C ASP A 179 5.48 24.80 -19.53
N ARG A 180 4.71 24.14 -18.65
CA ARG A 180 3.78 24.81 -17.73
C ARG A 180 4.47 25.28 -16.47
N ARG A 181 4.93 26.53 -16.48
CA ARG A 181 5.64 27.16 -15.35
C ARG A 181 4.72 27.76 -14.29
N GLU A 182 3.41 27.81 -14.54
CA GLU A 182 2.42 28.41 -13.66
C GLU A 182 1.63 27.34 -12.91
N ALA A 183 1.01 27.72 -11.78
CA ALA A 183 0.00 26.91 -11.12
C ALA A 183 -1.25 26.80 -12.01
N GLY A 184 -1.78 25.60 -12.22
CA GLY A 184 -2.92 25.44 -13.12
C GLY A 184 -3.37 23.99 -13.31
N LYS A 185 -4.20 23.80 -14.32
CA LYS A 185 -4.78 22.51 -14.72
C LYS A 185 -3.71 21.58 -15.30
N VAL A 186 -3.71 20.33 -14.90
CA VAL A 186 -2.96 19.26 -15.55
C VAL A 186 -3.61 18.91 -16.90
N SER A 187 -2.80 18.49 -17.88
CA SER A 187 -3.33 18.06 -19.17
C SER A 187 -4.28 16.85 -19.01
N TYR A 188 -5.45 16.90 -19.65
CA TYR A 188 -6.43 15.81 -19.60
C TYR A 188 -5.88 14.47 -20.14
N ASN A 189 -4.88 14.50 -21.01
CA ASN A 189 -4.24 13.29 -21.55
C ASN A 189 -3.59 12.44 -20.45
N VAL A 190 -3.15 13.04 -19.33
CA VAL A 190 -2.61 12.30 -18.19
C VAL A 190 -3.65 11.33 -17.62
N TYR A 191 -4.90 11.80 -17.50
CA TYR A 191 -5.99 10.96 -16.97
C TYR A 191 -6.37 9.82 -17.91
N LEU A 192 -6.31 10.02 -19.24
CA LEU A 192 -6.56 8.93 -20.20
C LEU A 192 -5.57 7.79 -20.02
N ILE A 193 -4.28 8.12 -19.86
CA ILE A 193 -3.24 7.11 -19.60
C ILE A 193 -3.53 6.38 -18.29
N PHE A 194 -3.91 7.13 -17.23
CA PHE A 194 -4.20 6.53 -15.94
C PHE A 194 -5.44 5.62 -15.96
N ILE A 195 -6.51 6.01 -16.68
CA ILE A 195 -7.70 5.18 -16.85
C ILE A 195 -7.33 3.82 -17.47
N VAL A 196 -6.53 3.83 -18.54
CA VAL A 196 -6.10 2.60 -19.23
C VAL A 196 -5.26 1.73 -18.28
N LEU A 197 -4.26 2.30 -17.62
CA LEU A 197 -3.39 1.55 -16.72
C LEU A 197 -4.14 1.01 -15.50
N GLN A 198 -5.07 1.77 -14.92
CA GLN A 198 -5.89 1.32 -13.79
C GLN A 198 -6.89 0.24 -14.21
N ALA A 199 -7.44 0.31 -15.43
CA ALA A 199 -8.31 -0.74 -15.95
C ALA A 199 -7.60 -2.09 -16.12
N LEU A 200 -6.26 -2.11 -16.19
CA LEU A 200 -5.47 -3.35 -16.20
C LEU A 200 -5.34 -3.98 -14.80
N GLY A 201 -5.61 -3.24 -13.73
CA GLY A 201 -5.49 -3.72 -12.35
C GLY A 201 -6.28 -5.00 -12.05
N PRO A 202 -7.58 -5.08 -12.38
CA PRO A 202 -8.38 -6.29 -12.19
C PRO A 202 -7.84 -7.50 -12.94
N PHE A 203 -7.31 -7.31 -14.16
CA PHE A 203 -6.68 -8.39 -14.94
C PHE A 203 -5.39 -8.88 -14.28
N ALA A 204 -4.57 -7.97 -13.76
CA ALA A 204 -3.40 -8.34 -12.97
C ALA A 204 -3.80 -9.15 -11.73
N ALA A 205 -4.86 -8.75 -11.01
CA ALA A 205 -5.35 -9.47 -9.83
C ALA A 205 -5.82 -10.90 -10.15
N LEU A 206 -6.31 -11.16 -11.37
CA LEU A 206 -6.67 -12.50 -11.80
C LEU A 206 -5.47 -13.45 -11.93
N LEU A 207 -4.24 -12.95 -11.98
CA LEU A 207 -3.03 -13.78 -12.01
C LEU A 207 -2.62 -14.28 -10.61
N LEU A 208 -3.21 -13.74 -9.53
CA LEU A 208 -2.89 -14.16 -8.16
C LEU A 208 -3.26 -15.63 -7.94
N ASN A 209 -2.37 -16.37 -7.29
CA ASN A 209 -2.66 -17.74 -6.85
C ASN A 209 -3.56 -17.75 -5.60
N ARG A 210 -4.43 -18.77 -5.51
CA ARG A 210 -5.17 -19.03 -4.28
C ARG A 210 -4.22 -19.46 -3.16
N PRO A 211 -4.53 -19.24 -1.88
CA PRO A 211 -3.65 -19.61 -0.76
C PRO A 211 -3.18 -21.07 -0.80
N SER A 212 -4.09 -21.99 -1.17
CA SER A 212 -3.79 -23.42 -1.31
C SER A 212 -2.84 -23.79 -2.46
N GLN A 213 -2.62 -22.88 -3.40
CA GLN A 213 -1.76 -23.10 -4.56
C GLN A 213 -0.36 -22.50 -4.39
N VAL A 214 -0.19 -21.63 -3.40
CA VAL A 214 1.10 -20.96 -3.13
C VAL A 214 2.08 -21.96 -2.54
N GLN A 215 3.28 -22.00 -3.10
CA GLN A 215 4.36 -22.87 -2.66
C GLN A 215 5.44 -22.04 -1.99
N ARG A 216 5.78 -22.41 -0.76
CA ARG A 216 6.86 -21.84 0.03
C ARG A 216 8.04 -22.80 0.04
N HIS A 217 9.24 -22.26 0.15
CA HIS A 217 10.46 -23.08 0.30
C HIS A 217 10.51 -23.82 1.65
N ASP A 218 9.78 -23.32 2.67
CA ASP A 218 9.64 -23.98 3.97
C ASP A 218 8.59 -25.09 4.00
N GLY A 219 7.91 -25.34 2.87
CA GLY A 219 6.89 -26.38 2.72
C GLY A 219 5.59 -26.13 3.48
N LYS A 220 5.48 -25.01 4.23
CA LYS A 220 4.30 -24.73 5.05
C LYS A 220 3.17 -24.17 4.22
N PRO A 221 1.92 -24.62 4.43
CA PRO A 221 0.76 -24.07 3.74
C PRO A 221 0.53 -22.60 4.15
N VAL A 222 -0.07 -21.83 3.23
CA VAL A 222 -0.52 -20.48 3.53
C VAL A 222 -1.90 -20.56 4.17
N ASP A 223 -2.03 -20.05 5.39
CA ASP A 223 -3.27 -19.92 6.12
C ASP A 223 -3.59 -18.44 6.36
N LEU A 224 -4.79 -18.03 5.99
CA LEU A 224 -5.29 -16.66 6.22
C LEU A 224 -6.05 -16.53 7.55
N SER A 225 -6.25 -17.64 8.27
CA SER A 225 -6.90 -17.68 9.58
C SER A 225 -8.26 -16.95 9.64
N ILE A 226 -9.08 -17.08 8.58
CA ILE A 226 -10.39 -16.43 8.47
C ILE A 226 -11.45 -17.34 9.12
N PHE A 227 -12.28 -16.79 10.00
CA PHE A 227 -13.37 -17.52 10.64
C PHE A 227 -14.44 -17.98 9.62
N ASP A 228 -15.07 -19.11 9.91
CA ASP A 228 -16.11 -19.66 9.04
C ASP A 228 -17.39 -18.81 9.02
N ASN A 229 -17.69 -18.12 10.12
CA ASN A 229 -18.84 -17.23 10.21
C ASN A 229 -18.42 -15.77 9.99
N PRO A 230 -18.93 -15.08 8.93
CA PRO A 230 -18.61 -13.69 8.65
C PRO A 230 -18.98 -12.72 9.79
N TRP A 231 -20.05 -13.02 10.52
CA TRP A 231 -20.44 -12.20 11.68
C TRP A 231 -19.51 -12.40 12.88
N ALA A 232 -19.01 -13.62 13.08
CA ALA A 232 -18.00 -13.90 14.09
C ALA A 232 -16.68 -13.17 13.75
N GLU A 233 -16.29 -13.15 12.48
CA GLU A 233 -15.11 -12.42 11.98
C GLU A 233 -15.24 -10.92 12.24
N PHE A 234 -16.37 -10.32 11.86
CA PHE A 234 -16.66 -8.90 12.12
C PHE A 234 -16.57 -8.57 13.62
N LYS A 235 -17.19 -9.41 14.47
CA LYS A 235 -17.17 -9.23 15.92
C LYS A 235 -15.76 -9.40 16.50
N ALA A 236 -14.99 -10.36 16.00
CA ALA A 236 -13.61 -10.59 16.42
C ALA A 236 -12.71 -9.43 16.06
N THR A 237 -12.82 -8.90 14.83
CA THR A 237 -12.09 -7.71 14.34
C THR A 237 -12.41 -6.50 15.22
N THR A 238 -13.69 -6.22 15.43
CA THR A 238 -14.16 -5.11 16.28
C THR A 238 -13.64 -5.25 17.71
N ARG A 239 -13.74 -6.46 18.28
CA ARG A 239 -13.26 -6.73 19.65
C ARG A 239 -11.75 -6.55 19.76
N THR A 240 -10.99 -7.02 18.78
CA THR A 240 -9.54 -6.90 18.76
C THR A 240 -9.13 -5.44 18.70
N PHE A 241 -9.78 -4.66 17.83
CA PHE A 241 -9.56 -3.24 17.66
C PHE A 241 -9.82 -2.46 18.96
N LEU A 242 -10.96 -2.71 19.61
CA LEU A 242 -11.35 -1.98 20.82
C LEU A 242 -10.59 -2.42 22.09
N LYS A 243 -10.13 -3.68 22.15
CA LYS A 243 -9.47 -4.22 23.35
C LYS A 243 -7.97 -4.02 23.40
N LYS A 244 -7.30 -3.92 22.24
CA LYS A 244 -5.83 -3.76 22.18
C LYS A 244 -5.46 -2.28 22.18
N LYS A 245 -5.09 -1.75 23.33
CA LYS A 245 -4.64 -0.36 23.49
C LYS A 245 -3.47 -0.01 22.57
N ASP A 246 -2.60 -0.95 22.28
CA ASP A 246 -1.45 -0.76 21.37
C ASP A 246 -1.91 -0.40 19.95
N LEU A 247 -3.03 -0.99 19.47
CA LEU A 247 -3.60 -0.63 18.17
C LEU A 247 -4.17 0.79 18.16
N LEU A 248 -4.78 1.23 19.25
CA LEU A 248 -5.30 2.60 19.36
C LEU A 248 -4.17 3.65 19.33
N LEU A 249 -3.05 3.36 20.00
CA LEU A 249 -1.86 4.21 19.92
C LEU A 249 -1.25 4.24 18.50
N LEU A 250 -1.23 3.08 17.82
CA LEU A 250 -0.74 2.98 16.45
C LEU A 250 -1.58 3.81 15.48
N ILE A 251 -2.91 3.90 15.69
CA ILE A 251 -3.80 4.72 14.85
C ILE A 251 -3.43 6.20 14.94
N LEU A 252 -3.14 6.71 16.12
CA LEU A 252 -2.73 8.12 16.29
C LEU A 252 -1.45 8.40 15.50
N TRP A 253 -0.49 7.49 15.54
CA TRP A 253 0.76 7.62 14.80
C TRP A 253 0.55 7.53 13.28
N ILE A 254 -0.25 6.58 12.81
CA ILE A 254 -0.61 6.46 11.39
C ILE A 254 -1.39 7.70 10.94
N GLY A 255 -2.36 8.15 11.73
CA GLY A 255 -3.14 9.36 11.45
C GLY A 255 -2.26 10.59 11.28
N GLN A 256 -1.24 10.75 12.12
CA GLN A 256 -0.29 11.84 12.01
C GLN A 256 0.55 11.75 10.72
N ALA A 257 0.96 10.55 10.28
CA ALA A 257 1.70 10.36 9.04
C ALA A 257 0.85 10.74 7.81
N PHE A 258 -0.41 10.29 7.74
CA PHE A 258 -1.36 10.66 6.67
C PHE A 258 -1.71 12.16 6.69
N TYR A 259 -1.86 12.76 7.87
CA TYR A 259 -2.07 14.19 8.00
C TYR A 259 -0.90 14.97 7.42
N SER A 260 0.33 14.59 7.76
CA SER A 260 1.56 15.21 7.23
C SER A 260 1.63 15.13 5.71
N GLU A 261 1.29 13.98 5.12
CA GLU A 261 1.25 13.78 3.68
C GLU A 261 0.17 14.66 3.02
N ALA A 262 -1.02 14.73 3.59
CA ALA A 262 -2.13 15.54 3.07
C ALA A 262 -1.82 17.05 3.13
N VAL A 263 -1.24 17.52 4.22
CA VAL A 263 -0.80 18.92 4.38
C VAL A 263 0.27 19.26 3.35
N PHE A 264 1.27 18.39 3.18
CA PHE A 264 2.32 18.58 2.18
C PHE A 264 1.76 18.69 0.77
N PHE A 265 0.89 17.77 0.35
CA PHE A 265 0.29 17.81 -0.98
C PHE A 265 -0.58 19.04 -1.21
N SER A 266 -1.31 19.48 -0.18
CA SER A 266 -2.10 20.71 -0.25
C SER A 266 -1.20 21.94 -0.38
N TYR A 267 -0.12 21.99 0.39
CA TYR A 267 0.84 23.09 0.34
C TYR A 267 1.51 23.20 -1.04
N ILE A 268 2.02 22.09 -1.59
CA ILE A 268 2.64 22.13 -2.93
C ILE A 268 1.62 22.46 -4.03
N ALA A 269 0.35 22.07 -3.86
CA ALA A 269 -0.72 22.40 -4.81
C ALA A 269 -0.99 23.90 -4.88
N LEU A 270 -0.90 24.60 -3.76
CA LEU A 270 -1.22 26.02 -3.66
C LEU A 270 -0.04 26.91 -4.09
N TYR A 271 1.18 26.55 -3.75
CA TYR A 271 2.34 27.44 -3.87
C TYR A 271 3.34 27.06 -4.95
N PHE A 272 3.25 25.85 -5.52
CA PHE A 272 4.24 25.37 -6.49
C PHE A 272 3.67 25.25 -7.91
N SER A 273 4.51 25.53 -8.90
CA SER A 273 4.16 25.31 -10.32
C SER A 273 3.88 23.84 -10.62
N VAL A 274 3.12 23.55 -11.68
CA VAL A 274 2.81 22.18 -12.12
C VAL A 274 4.08 21.36 -12.33
N ARG A 275 5.11 21.99 -12.93
CA ARG A 275 6.41 21.36 -13.14
C ARG A 275 7.11 20.99 -11.83
N ALA A 276 7.14 21.90 -10.86
CA ALA A 276 7.79 21.65 -9.56
C ALA A 276 7.05 20.54 -8.78
N ARG A 277 5.72 20.49 -8.84
CA ARG A 277 4.90 19.42 -8.24
C ARG A 277 5.22 18.06 -8.86
N ALA A 278 5.30 17.99 -10.19
CA ALA A 278 5.63 16.77 -10.91
C ALA A 278 7.04 16.25 -10.56
N LEU A 279 8.02 17.16 -10.50
CA LEU A 279 9.38 16.82 -10.09
C LEU A 279 9.44 16.34 -8.63
N GLY A 280 8.73 17.01 -7.72
CA GLY A 280 8.63 16.63 -6.31
C GLY A 280 8.00 15.24 -6.15
N SER A 281 6.92 14.94 -6.88
CA SER A 281 6.28 13.62 -6.90
C SER A 281 7.24 12.53 -7.39
N PHE A 282 7.94 12.79 -8.49
CA PHE A 282 8.93 11.87 -9.06
C PHE A 282 10.06 11.56 -8.07
N LEU A 283 10.70 12.60 -7.51
CA LEU A 283 11.83 12.43 -6.59
C LEU A 283 11.40 11.78 -5.27
N SER A 284 10.27 12.18 -4.70
CA SER A 284 9.77 11.59 -3.45
C SER A 284 9.47 10.10 -3.60
N GLY A 285 8.97 9.68 -4.76
CA GLY A 285 8.76 8.27 -5.08
C GLY A 285 10.07 7.48 -5.05
N ILE A 286 11.13 7.99 -5.67
CA ILE A 286 12.45 7.34 -5.70
C ILE A 286 13.02 7.20 -4.28
N VAL A 287 12.99 8.29 -3.50
CA VAL A 287 13.50 8.28 -2.12
C VAL A 287 12.70 7.30 -1.25
N ALA A 288 11.38 7.22 -1.43
CA ALA A 288 10.53 6.29 -0.70
C ALA A 288 10.86 4.81 -1.02
N VAL A 289 11.17 4.48 -2.28
CA VAL A 289 11.62 3.12 -2.65
C VAL A 289 12.94 2.79 -1.96
N ILE A 290 13.93 3.66 -2.04
CA ILE A 290 15.24 3.45 -1.41
C ILE A 290 15.10 3.28 0.10
N ALA A 291 14.36 4.17 0.76
CA ALA A 291 14.12 4.11 2.20
C ALA A 291 13.38 2.82 2.60
N GLY A 292 12.37 2.40 1.82
CA GLY A 292 11.63 1.16 2.04
C GLY A 292 12.52 -0.09 1.97
N TRP A 293 13.44 -0.15 1.00
CA TRP A 293 14.39 -1.24 0.88
C TRP A 293 15.40 -1.26 2.03
N ILE A 294 15.96 -0.11 2.41
CA ILE A 294 16.86 -0.01 3.57
C ILE A 294 16.16 -0.51 4.83
N LEU A 295 14.93 -0.06 5.06
CA LEU A 295 14.14 -0.50 6.21
C LEU A 295 13.81 -1.99 6.17
N GLY A 296 13.45 -2.52 5.00
CA GLY A 296 13.15 -3.95 4.82
C GLY A 296 14.35 -4.83 5.11
N ILE A 297 15.53 -4.47 4.58
CA ILE A 297 16.79 -5.19 4.85
C ILE A 297 17.16 -5.11 6.33
N TRP A 298 17.01 -3.95 6.94
CA TRP A 298 17.26 -3.77 8.37
C TRP A 298 16.36 -4.65 9.24
N LEU A 299 15.07 -4.71 8.93
CA LEU A 299 14.11 -5.51 9.69
C LEU A 299 14.32 -7.03 9.51
N ASP A 300 14.94 -7.47 8.42
CA ASP A 300 15.24 -8.89 8.16
C ASP A 300 16.60 -9.35 8.76
N GLN A 301 17.33 -8.49 9.48
CA GLN A 301 18.59 -8.89 10.14
C GLN A 301 18.32 -9.76 11.37
N HIS A 302 18.65 -11.04 11.31
CA HIS A 302 18.30 -12.02 12.36
C HIS A 302 19.26 -12.07 13.56
N HIS A 303 20.43 -11.45 13.46
CA HIS A 303 21.40 -11.41 14.58
C HIS A 303 21.03 -10.42 15.69
N LEU A 304 20.08 -9.54 15.46
CA LEU A 304 19.53 -8.63 16.47
C LEU A 304 18.11 -9.05 16.89
N PRO A 305 17.75 -8.93 18.17
CA PRO A 305 16.39 -9.15 18.62
C PRO A 305 15.39 -8.25 17.89
N LEU A 306 14.23 -8.78 17.54
CA LEU A 306 13.18 -8.04 16.81
C LEU A 306 12.81 -6.72 17.53
N LYS A 307 12.73 -6.74 18.86
CA LYS A 307 12.43 -5.55 19.69
C LYS A 307 13.46 -4.43 19.49
N THR A 308 14.74 -4.78 19.41
CA THR A 308 15.84 -3.83 19.19
C THR A 308 15.74 -3.23 17.79
N ARG A 309 15.56 -4.06 16.75
CA ARG A 309 15.40 -3.60 15.37
C ARG A 309 14.21 -2.65 15.20
N ALA A 310 13.07 -3.01 15.78
CA ALA A 310 11.86 -2.20 15.73
C ALA A 310 12.04 -0.85 16.45
N ARG A 311 12.71 -0.83 17.62
CA ARG A 311 12.99 0.42 18.35
C ARG A 311 13.91 1.36 17.57
N TRP A 312 14.98 0.85 16.98
CA TRP A 312 15.87 1.66 16.16
C TRP A 312 15.17 2.20 14.92
N ALA A 313 14.39 1.36 14.21
CA ALA A 313 13.61 1.81 13.06
C ALA A 313 12.61 2.92 13.45
N PHE A 314 11.87 2.73 14.55
CA PHE A 314 10.94 3.72 15.06
C PHE A 314 11.65 5.04 15.44
N GLY A 315 12.76 4.97 16.20
CA GLY A 315 13.55 6.15 16.60
C GLY A 315 14.04 6.94 15.38
N THR A 316 14.59 6.23 14.36
CA THR A 316 15.05 6.86 13.13
C THR A 316 13.92 7.58 12.39
N ILE A 317 12.76 6.92 12.22
CA ILE A 317 11.60 7.51 11.55
C ILE A 317 11.13 8.76 12.29
N MET A 318 10.99 8.69 13.62
CA MET A 318 10.54 9.81 14.43
C MET A 318 11.52 11.00 14.40
N THR A 319 12.84 10.72 14.39
CA THR A 319 13.87 11.77 14.29
C THR A 319 13.81 12.46 12.93
N LEU A 320 13.71 11.71 11.83
CA LEU A 320 13.61 12.27 10.49
C LEU A 320 12.34 13.10 10.31
N GLN A 321 11.21 12.62 10.83
CA GLN A 321 9.94 13.33 10.77
C GLN A 321 9.95 14.60 11.64
N GLY A 322 10.53 14.54 12.83
CA GLY A 322 10.70 15.71 13.70
C GLY A 322 11.62 16.77 13.07
N ALA A 323 12.72 16.35 12.46
CA ALA A 323 13.63 17.24 11.74
C ALA A 323 12.93 17.92 10.54
N TRP A 324 12.06 17.19 9.81
CA TRP A 324 11.26 17.75 8.74
C TRP A 324 10.29 18.83 9.21
N TRP A 325 9.55 18.58 10.30
CA TRP A 325 8.64 19.57 10.86
C TRP A 325 9.37 20.79 11.40
N LEU A 326 10.51 20.59 12.04
CA LEU A 326 11.36 21.68 12.52
C LEU A 326 11.85 22.56 11.38
N TRP A 327 12.32 21.92 10.30
CA TRP A 327 12.75 22.64 9.09
C TRP A 327 11.62 23.45 8.47
N LEU A 328 10.41 22.86 8.34
CA LEU A 328 9.24 23.57 7.84
C LEU A 328 8.88 24.78 8.70
N THR A 329 8.90 24.63 10.04
CA THR A 329 8.57 25.71 10.96
C THR A 329 9.55 26.88 10.84
N ILE A 330 10.87 26.59 10.72
CA ILE A 330 11.90 27.62 10.57
C ILE A 330 11.78 28.36 9.23
N ASN A 331 11.36 27.69 8.16
CA ASN A 331 11.27 28.32 6.83
C ASN A 331 9.86 28.89 6.53
N ALA A 332 8.87 28.68 7.39
CA ALA A 332 7.53 29.26 7.25
C ALA A 332 7.39 30.60 7.98
N THR A 333 8.35 30.96 8.82
CA THR A 333 8.51 32.28 9.48
C THR A 333 9.43 33.18 8.69
#